data_e8880b41baea0e28db61b32e806661b7
#
_entry.id   e8880b41baea0e28db61b32e806661b7
#
_cell.length_a   1.000
_cell.length_b   1.000
_cell.length_c   1.000
_cell.angle_alpha   90.00
_cell.angle_beta   90.00
_cell.angle_gamma   90.00
#
_symmetry.space_group_name_H-M   'P 1'
#
loop_
_entity.id
_entity.type
_entity.pdbx_description
1 polymer ?
#
loop_
_entity_poly.entity_id
_entity_poly.type
_entity_poly.pdbx_seq_one_letter_code
_entity_poly.pdbx_strand_id
1 'polypeptide(L)'
;AQLSLDNSNIDKELYTKYHVYRGLRDLDGNGVLTGLTEISDIISSKMQDGHKVSCEGELYYRGISIQDIVKGFISEKRYGFEEVTYLLLFGNLPTRDQLQEFCDLLAYYRTLPTGFVRDIIMKAPSKDMMNTLARCVLTMYSYDTNADDISIPNVLRQCLQLIALFPLFSVYGYQAYSHYHDGKSLFIHAPVPELSTAENILYTLRADSSYTELEARICLLYTSPSPRDAHESR
;
A
#
# COMPACT_ATOMS: atom_id res chain seq x y z
N ALA A 1 5.92 -11.95 11.71
CA ALA A 1 6.81 -12.79 10.89
C ALA A 1 6.26 -14.21 10.70
N GLN A 2 5.84 -14.93 11.76
CA GLN A 2 5.33 -16.31 11.62
C GLN A 2 4.09 -16.39 10.72
N LEU A 3 3.09 -15.54 10.93
CA LEU A 3 1.89 -15.47 10.07
C LEU A 3 2.21 -15.20 8.59
N SER A 4 3.22 -14.38 8.32
CA SER A 4 3.66 -14.12 6.96
C SER A 4 4.37 -15.32 6.34
N LEU A 5 5.19 -16.04 7.10
CA LEU A 5 5.83 -17.29 6.68
C LEU A 5 4.77 -18.36 6.32
N ASP A 6 3.79 -18.55 7.19
CA ASP A 6 2.74 -19.55 7.02
C ASP A 6 1.87 -19.29 5.77
N ASN A 7 1.70 -17.99 5.41
CA ASN A 7 0.88 -17.55 4.27
C ASN A 7 1.67 -17.15 3.01
N SER A 8 2.97 -17.45 2.94
CA SER A 8 3.82 -17.08 1.79
C SER A 8 4.23 -18.28 0.91
N ASN A 9 3.78 -19.47 1.22
CA ASN A 9 4.18 -20.67 0.49
C ASN A 9 3.07 -21.13 -0.48
N ILE A 10 3.38 -21.14 -1.77
CA ILE A 10 2.51 -21.68 -2.82
C ILE A 10 3.05 -23.06 -3.21
N ASP A 11 2.17 -24.07 -3.23
CA ASP A 11 2.52 -25.42 -3.62
C ASP A 11 3.06 -25.43 -5.06
N LYS A 12 4.26 -26.02 -5.24
CA LYS A 12 4.92 -26.10 -6.55
C LYS A 12 4.12 -26.93 -7.57
N GLU A 13 3.30 -27.86 -7.13
CA GLU A 13 2.46 -28.67 -8.01
C GLU A 13 1.40 -27.82 -8.74
N LEU A 14 0.98 -26.70 -8.14
CA LEU A 14 0.02 -25.77 -8.76
C LEU A 14 0.58 -25.12 -10.03
N TYR A 15 1.87 -24.87 -10.11
CA TYR A 15 2.50 -24.31 -11.32
C TYR A 15 2.38 -25.27 -12.51
N THR A 16 2.55 -26.56 -12.27
CA THR A 16 2.36 -27.59 -13.30
C THR A 16 0.88 -27.78 -13.64
N LYS A 17 0.02 -27.82 -12.62
CA LYS A 17 -1.43 -28.00 -12.77
C LYS A 17 -2.08 -26.91 -13.61
N TYR A 18 -1.66 -25.66 -13.42
CA TYR A 18 -2.22 -24.50 -14.11
C TYR A 18 -1.42 -24.07 -15.34
N HIS A 19 -0.38 -24.81 -15.74
CA HIS A 19 0.45 -24.50 -16.91
C HIS A 19 0.99 -23.06 -16.87
N VAL A 20 1.68 -22.68 -15.79
CA VAL A 20 2.20 -21.34 -15.60
C VAL A 20 3.36 -21.06 -16.56
N TYR A 21 3.24 -20.02 -17.35
CA TYR A 21 4.25 -19.58 -18.31
C TYR A 21 5.15 -18.49 -17.73
N ARG A 22 6.34 -18.31 -18.34
CA ARG A 22 7.28 -17.25 -17.96
C ARG A 22 7.06 -15.93 -18.73
N GLY A 23 6.30 -15.97 -19.81
CA GLY A 23 5.98 -14.80 -20.63
C GLY A 23 4.63 -14.19 -20.27
N LEU A 24 4.35 -12.98 -20.75
CA LEU A 24 3.10 -12.28 -20.49
C LEU A 24 2.00 -12.61 -21.52
N ARG A 25 2.38 -13.20 -22.67
CA ARG A 25 1.45 -13.51 -23.75
C ARG A 25 1.80 -14.83 -24.43
N ASP A 26 0.79 -15.50 -24.96
CA ASP A 26 0.95 -16.66 -25.85
C ASP A 26 1.27 -16.22 -27.29
N LEU A 27 1.40 -17.21 -28.19
CA LEU A 27 1.70 -16.98 -29.60
C LEU A 27 0.58 -16.21 -30.33
N ASP A 28 -0.64 -16.29 -29.84
CA ASP A 28 -1.82 -15.63 -30.41
C ASP A 28 -2.05 -14.24 -29.80
N GLY A 29 -1.17 -13.80 -28.91
CA GLY A 29 -1.22 -12.51 -28.24
C GLY A 29 -2.16 -12.43 -27.03
N ASN A 30 -2.76 -13.55 -26.62
CA ASN A 30 -3.59 -13.61 -25.41
C ASN A 30 -2.73 -13.56 -24.14
N GLY A 31 -3.28 -13.01 -23.08
CA GLY A 31 -2.64 -13.06 -21.77
C GLY A 31 -2.51 -14.49 -21.26
N VAL A 32 -1.35 -14.82 -20.71
CA VAL A 32 -1.07 -16.15 -20.14
C VAL A 32 -0.85 -16.04 -18.62
N LEU A 33 -1.06 -17.16 -17.93
CA LEU A 33 -0.79 -17.25 -16.50
C LEU A 33 0.72 -17.32 -16.26
N THR A 34 1.29 -16.26 -15.68
CA THR A 34 2.73 -16.11 -15.45
C THR A 34 3.15 -16.35 -14.01
N GLY A 35 2.20 -16.47 -13.09
CA GLY A 35 2.44 -16.71 -11.68
C GLY A 35 1.16 -17.07 -10.95
N LEU A 36 1.32 -17.50 -9.69
CA LEU A 36 0.22 -17.76 -8.78
C LEU A 36 0.31 -16.81 -7.58
N THR A 37 -0.83 -16.35 -7.12
CA THR A 37 -0.96 -15.55 -5.92
C THR A 37 -2.20 -15.98 -5.14
N GLU A 38 -2.10 -15.99 -3.82
CA GLU A 38 -3.23 -16.17 -2.91
C GLU A 38 -3.67 -14.83 -2.28
N ILE A 39 -3.02 -13.73 -2.68
CA ILE A 39 -3.23 -12.41 -2.06
C ILE A 39 -4.49 -11.75 -2.63
N SER A 40 -4.67 -11.79 -3.95
CA SER A 40 -5.82 -11.14 -4.60
C SER A 40 -6.31 -11.94 -5.81
N ASP A 41 -7.61 -11.84 -6.07
CA ASP A 41 -8.24 -12.38 -7.26
C ASP A 41 -9.13 -11.30 -7.89
N ILE A 42 -9.00 -11.14 -9.22
CA ILE A 42 -9.76 -10.16 -10.00
C ILE A 42 -10.51 -10.91 -11.10
N ILE A 43 -11.84 -10.88 -11.02
CA ILE A 43 -12.71 -11.52 -11.99
C ILE A 43 -13.34 -10.44 -12.86
N SER A 44 -12.98 -10.37 -14.15
CA SER A 44 -13.55 -9.44 -15.13
C SER A 44 -14.33 -10.15 -16.24
N SER A 45 -14.29 -11.46 -16.28
CA SER A 45 -14.98 -12.30 -17.27
C SER A 45 -15.22 -13.69 -16.73
N LYS A 46 -16.30 -14.33 -17.18
CA LYS A 46 -16.67 -15.70 -16.82
C LYS A 46 -16.85 -16.54 -18.10
N MET A 47 -16.61 -17.84 -18.01
CA MET A 47 -16.91 -18.75 -19.11
C MET A 47 -18.41 -19.07 -19.14
N GLN A 48 -19.08 -18.79 -20.25
CA GLN A 48 -20.48 -19.14 -20.50
C GLN A 48 -20.56 -19.83 -21.83
N ASP A 49 -21.10 -21.04 -21.87
CA ASP A 49 -21.26 -21.88 -23.08
C ASP A 49 -19.97 -22.04 -23.91
N GLY A 50 -18.81 -22.14 -23.23
CA GLY A 50 -17.50 -22.28 -23.87
C GLY A 50 -16.90 -20.98 -24.40
N HIS A 51 -17.57 -19.85 -24.23
CA HIS A 51 -17.07 -18.50 -24.61
C HIS A 51 -16.80 -17.65 -23.41
N LYS A 52 -15.76 -16.81 -23.51
CA LYS A 52 -15.42 -15.84 -22.49
C LYS A 52 -16.35 -14.62 -22.59
N VAL A 53 -17.19 -14.42 -21.57
CA VAL A 53 -18.13 -13.30 -21.49
C VAL A 53 -17.68 -12.34 -20.41
N SER A 54 -17.68 -11.03 -20.72
CA SER A 54 -17.38 -9.98 -19.75
C SER A 54 -18.44 -9.96 -18.65
N CYS A 55 -18.04 -9.81 -17.40
CA CYS A 55 -18.93 -9.63 -16.27
C CYS A 55 -18.56 -8.35 -15.49
N GLU A 56 -19.40 -7.98 -14.55
CA GLU A 56 -19.04 -6.94 -13.58
C GLU A 56 -17.76 -7.35 -12.84
N GLY A 57 -16.84 -6.39 -12.65
CA GLY A 57 -15.56 -6.66 -11.98
C GLY A 57 -15.76 -7.03 -10.51
N GLU A 58 -15.19 -8.15 -10.13
CA GLU A 58 -15.15 -8.62 -8.75
C GLU A 58 -13.71 -8.63 -8.26
N LEU A 59 -13.45 -8.08 -7.07
CA LEU A 59 -12.13 -8.06 -6.44
C LEU A 59 -12.21 -8.75 -5.09
N TYR A 60 -11.30 -9.68 -4.87
CA TYR A 60 -11.17 -10.41 -3.60
C TYR A 60 -9.76 -10.20 -3.04
N TYR A 61 -9.65 -9.99 -1.74
CA TYR A 61 -8.40 -10.00 -0.99
C TYR A 61 -8.38 -11.18 -0.03
N ARG A 62 -7.42 -12.07 -0.17
CA ARG A 62 -7.32 -13.30 0.64
C ARG A 62 -8.66 -14.06 0.69
N GLY A 63 -9.38 -14.12 -0.44
CA GLY A 63 -10.67 -14.79 -0.57
C GLY A 63 -11.87 -14.01 -0.02
N ILE A 64 -11.71 -12.81 0.53
CA ILE A 64 -12.79 -11.97 1.04
C ILE A 64 -13.12 -10.91 -0.01
N SER A 65 -14.42 -10.75 -0.34
CA SER A 65 -14.87 -9.71 -1.26
C SER A 65 -14.53 -8.32 -0.73
N ILE A 66 -13.98 -7.45 -1.60
CA ILE A 66 -13.69 -6.06 -1.22
C ILE A 66 -14.95 -5.32 -0.78
N GLN A 67 -16.12 -5.66 -1.33
CA GLN A 67 -17.39 -5.06 -0.93
C GLN A 67 -17.74 -5.39 0.53
N ASP A 68 -17.47 -6.61 0.98
CA ASP A 68 -17.74 -7.02 2.36
C ASP A 68 -16.73 -6.40 3.34
N ILE A 69 -15.46 -6.31 2.93
CA ILE A 69 -14.43 -5.58 3.69
C ILE A 69 -14.86 -4.11 3.89
N VAL A 70 -15.25 -3.43 2.80
CA VAL A 70 -15.67 -2.03 2.86
C VAL A 70 -16.93 -1.84 3.71
N LYS A 71 -17.94 -2.69 3.55
CA LYS A 71 -19.14 -2.67 4.40
C LYS A 71 -18.80 -2.84 5.88
N GLY A 72 -17.86 -3.72 6.20
CA GLY A 72 -17.40 -3.98 7.56
C GLY A 72 -16.88 -2.71 8.22
N PHE A 73 -15.87 -2.07 7.66
CA PHE A 73 -15.29 -0.89 8.31
C PHE A 73 -16.18 0.36 8.24
N ILE A 74 -17.05 0.50 7.20
CA ILE A 74 -18.03 1.59 7.16
C ILE A 74 -19.08 1.45 8.27
N SER A 75 -19.62 0.24 8.46
CA SER A 75 -20.65 -0.01 9.48
C SER A 75 -20.14 0.25 10.91
N GLU A 76 -18.86 0.02 11.16
CA GLU A 76 -18.21 0.26 12.44
C GLU A 76 -17.53 1.64 12.52
N LYS A 77 -17.65 2.46 11.48
CA LYS A 77 -17.04 3.80 11.39
C LYS A 77 -15.51 3.78 11.60
N ARG A 78 -14.85 2.73 11.13
CA ARG A 78 -13.39 2.56 11.22
C ARG A 78 -12.71 2.99 9.93
N TYR A 79 -11.40 3.27 9.99
CA TYR A 79 -10.52 3.42 8.84
C TYR A 79 -10.02 2.04 8.38
N GLY A 80 -10.13 1.76 7.08
CA GLY A 80 -9.87 0.40 6.56
C GLY A 80 -8.43 0.16 6.09
N PHE A 81 -7.57 1.21 5.98
CA PHE A 81 -6.23 1.06 5.39
C PHE A 81 -5.35 0.08 6.18
N GLU A 82 -5.26 0.26 7.48
CA GLU A 82 -4.44 -0.57 8.35
C GLU A 82 -4.98 -2.02 8.41
N GLU A 83 -6.28 -2.19 8.46
CA GLU A 83 -6.92 -3.51 8.48
C GLU A 83 -6.71 -4.28 7.17
N VAL A 84 -6.85 -3.60 6.01
CA VAL A 84 -6.59 -4.19 4.70
C VAL A 84 -5.11 -4.51 4.53
N THR A 85 -4.23 -3.62 4.98
CA THR A 85 -2.78 -3.87 4.99
C THR A 85 -2.43 -5.11 5.80
N TYR A 86 -3.03 -5.26 6.99
CA TYR A 86 -2.87 -6.44 7.82
C TYR A 86 -3.35 -7.70 7.10
N LEU A 87 -4.55 -7.67 6.52
CA LEU A 87 -5.11 -8.79 5.77
C LEU A 87 -4.19 -9.25 4.63
N LEU A 88 -3.69 -8.32 3.84
CA LEU A 88 -2.82 -8.63 2.70
C LEU A 88 -1.48 -9.25 3.13
N LEU A 89 -0.89 -8.74 4.23
CA LEU A 89 0.40 -9.19 4.73
C LEU A 89 0.32 -10.51 5.50
N PHE A 90 -0.75 -10.72 6.26
CA PHE A 90 -0.85 -11.83 7.23
C PHE A 90 -1.90 -12.87 6.87
N GLY A 91 -2.73 -12.64 5.86
CA GLY A 91 -3.66 -13.61 5.29
C GLY A 91 -5.03 -13.71 5.97
N ASN A 92 -5.22 -13.08 7.12
CA ASN A 92 -6.48 -13.08 7.87
C ASN A 92 -6.83 -11.69 8.38
N LEU A 93 -8.12 -11.42 8.58
CA LEU A 93 -8.54 -10.19 9.26
C LEU A 93 -8.04 -10.18 10.72
N PRO A 94 -7.58 -9.02 11.21
CA PRO A 94 -7.09 -8.91 12.58
C PRO A 94 -8.25 -8.93 13.60
N THR A 95 -7.99 -9.41 14.80
CA THR A 95 -8.82 -9.07 15.96
C THR A 95 -8.61 -7.59 16.33
N ARG A 96 -9.45 -7.02 17.21
CA ARG A 96 -9.28 -5.63 17.65
C ARG A 96 -7.91 -5.37 18.30
N ASP A 97 -7.47 -6.29 19.13
CA ASP A 97 -6.17 -6.16 19.81
C ASP A 97 -5.01 -6.24 18.79
N GLN A 98 -5.07 -7.19 17.86
CA GLN A 98 -4.08 -7.30 16.77
C GLN A 98 -4.06 -6.08 15.87
N LEU A 99 -5.21 -5.49 15.56
CA LEU A 99 -5.29 -4.25 14.79
C LEU A 99 -4.64 -3.09 15.53
N GLN A 100 -4.90 -2.97 16.84
CA GLN A 100 -4.29 -1.92 17.66
C GLN A 100 -2.77 -2.08 17.73
N GLU A 101 -2.27 -3.28 18.02
CA GLU A 101 -0.82 -3.57 18.01
C GLU A 101 -0.19 -3.26 16.66
N PHE A 102 -0.89 -3.52 15.56
CA PHE A 102 -0.42 -3.22 14.23
C PHE A 102 -0.39 -1.72 13.93
N CYS A 103 -1.40 -0.97 14.36
CA CYS A 103 -1.41 0.49 14.27
C CYS A 103 -0.26 1.12 15.07
N ASP A 104 -0.02 0.64 16.29
CA ASP A 104 1.08 1.09 17.13
C ASP A 104 2.44 0.80 16.48
N LEU A 105 2.58 -0.35 15.83
CA LEU A 105 3.78 -0.72 15.10
C LEU A 105 4.01 0.20 13.88
N LEU A 106 2.97 0.50 13.11
CA LEU A 106 3.07 1.46 12.00
C LEU A 106 3.39 2.88 12.50
N ALA A 107 2.82 3.29 13.62
CA ALA A 107 3.13 4.57 14.26
C ALA A 107 4.62 4.65 14.69
N TYR A 108 5.14 3.58 15.26
CA TYR A 108 6.57 3.46 15.60
C TYR A 108 7.48 3.62 14.37
N TYR A 109 7.13 2.96 13.24
CA TYR A 109 7.90 3.07 11.99
C TYR A 109 7.69 4.40 11.26
N ARG A 110 6.72 5.21 11.63
CA ARG A 110 6.42 6.51 11.00
C ARG A 110 7.39 7.61 11.49
N THR A 111 8.64 7.26 11.71
CA THR A 111 9.70 8.16 12.18
C THR A 111 10.84 8.17 11.19
N LEU A 112 11.21 9.36 10.69
CA LEU A 112 12.34 9.54 9.79
C LEU A 112 13.64 9.77 10.58
N PRO A 113 14.80 9.35 10.03
CA PRO A 113 16.09 9.67 10.60
C PRO A 113 16.29 11.18 10.78
N THR A 114 17.03 11.58 11.82
CA THR A 114 17.33 12.99 12.10
C THR A 114 17.97 13.67 10.88
N GLY A 115 17.43 14.80 10.49
CA GLY A 115 17.91 15.58 9.35
C GLY A 115 17.45 15.08 7.99
N PHE A 116 16.78 13.91 7.88
CA PHE A 116 16.38 13.32 6.60
C PHE A 116 15.55 14.28 5.73
N VAL A 117 14.55 14.93 6.31
CA VAL A 117 13.70 15.89 5.57
C VAL A 117 14.55 17.04 5.01
N ARG A 118 15.39 17.65 5.83
CA ARG A 118 16.25 18.77 5.46
C ARG A 118 17.27 18.39 4.38
N ASP A 119 17.98 17.27 4.59
CA ASP A 119 19.18 16.95 3.81
C ASP A 119 18.87 16.13 2.54
N ILE A 120 17.75 15.39 2.51
CA ILE A 120 17.38 14.53 1.40
C ILE A 120 16.21 15.11 0.60
N ILE A 121 15.13 15.53 1.27
CA ILE A 121 13.94 16.01 0.59
C ILE A 121 14.08 17.47 0.18
N MET A 122 14.44 18.33 1.14
CA MET A 122 14.48 19.78 0.96
C MET A 122 15.71 20.28 0.17
N LYS A 123 16.87 19.63 0.31
CA LYS A 123 18.13 20.09 -0.27
C LYS A 123 18.17 20.00 -1.81
N ALA A 124 17.44 19.06 -2.39
CA ALA A 124 17.37 18.85 -3.83
C ALA A 124 15.93 18.55 -4.26
N PRO A 125 15.01 19.54 -4.20
CA PRO A 125 13.63 19.36 -4.60
C PRO A 125 13.56 19.06 -6.11
N SER A 126 12.78 18.04 -6.48
CA SER A 126 12.56 17.65 -7.87
C SER A 126 11.19 18.13 -8.34
N LYS A 127 11.10 18.50 -9.62
CA LYS A 127 9.80 18.70 -10.30
C LYS A 127 9.05 17.38 -10.50
N ASP A 128 9.79 16.27 -10.49
CA ASP A 128 9.25 14.92 -10.58
C ASP A 128 9.11 14.32 -9.19
N MET A 129 7.86 14.16 -8.73
CA MET A 129 7.54 13.60 -7.43
C MET A 129 7.96 12.12 -7.31
N MET A 130 7.89 11.35 -8.41
CA MET A 130 8.34 9.95 -8.40
C MET A 130 9.86 9.86 -8.17
N ASN A 131 10.63 10.78 -8.75
CA ASN A 131 12.06 10.90 -8.47
C ASN A 131 12.32 11.18 -6.98
N THR A 132 11.54 12.07 -6.37
CA THR A 132 11.66 12.36 -4.93
C THR A 132 11.39 11.12 -4.09
N LEU A 133 10.32 10.37 -4.37
CA LEU A 133 9.98 9.13 -3.69
C LEU A 133 11.08 8.08 -3.85
N ALA A 134 11.56 7.85 -5.07
CA ALA A 134 12.63 6.89 -5.35
C ALA A 134 13.92 7.23 -4.58
N ARG A 135 14.32 8.50 -4.53
CA ARG A 135 15.49 8.96 -3.75
C ARG A 135 15.30 8.72 -2.25
N CYS A 136 14.11 8.99 -1.72
CA CYS A 136 13.81 8.72 -0.32
C CYS A 136 13.99 7.23 0.01
N VAL A 137 13.43 6.34 -0.81
CA VAL A 137 13.55 4.89 -0.63
C VAL A 137 15.02 4.44 -0.72
N LEU A 138 15.74 4.85 -1.77
CA LEU A 138 17.15 4.52 -1.95
C LEU A 138 18.03 5.04 -0.81
N THR A 139 17.71 6.22 -0.27
CA THR A 139 18.46 6.77 0.85
C THR A 139 18.16 6.03 2.16
N MET A 140 16.92 5.54 2.35
CA MET A 140 16.58 4.71 3.53
C MET A 140 17.41 3.43 3.62
N TYR A 141 17.83 2.87 2.47
CA TYR A 141 18.77 1.74 2.43
C TYR A 141 20.04 2.02 3.24
N SER A 142 20.59 3.24 3.16
CA SER A 142 21.82 3.61 3.87
C SER A 142 21.65 3.73 5.40
N TYR A 143 20.41 3.82 5.88
CA TYR A 143 20.10 3.83 7.31
C TYR A 143 19.70 2.46 7.86
N ASP A 144 19.57 1.46 7.00
CA ASP A 144 19.20 0.09 7.37
C ASP A 144 20.46 -0.77 7.52
N THR A 145 20.78 -1.17 8.74
CA THR A 145 21.95 -2.01 9.03
C THR A 145 21.82 -3.43 8.50
N ASN A 146 20.62 -3.87 8.15
CA ASN A 146 20.32 -5.21 7.64
C ASN A 146 19.68 -5.14 6.23
N ALA A 147 20.06 -4.15 5.42
CA ALA A 147 19.44 -3.88 4.13
C ALA A 147 19.48 -5.07 3.17
N ASP A 148 20.57 -5.85 3.17
CA ASP A 148 20.80 -6.97 2.27
C ASP A 148 20.25 -8.31 2.78
N ASP A 149 19.70 -8.36 3.99
CA ASP A 149 19.09 -9.58 4.53
C ASP A 149 17.70 -9.80 3.87
N ILE A 150 17.62 -10.80 3.01
CA ILE A 150 16.42 -11.20 2.28
C ILE A 150 15.55 -12.20 3.02
N SER A 151 15.80 -12.45 4.30
CA SER A 151 14.92 -13.28 5.13
C SER A 151 13.51 -12.67 5.21
N ILE A 152 12.48 -13.52 5.23
CA ILE A 152 11.08 -13.05 5.28
C ILE A 152 10.83 -12.13 6.47
N PRO A 153 11.33 -12.39 7.70
CA PRO A 153 11.17 -11.46 8.80
C PRO A 153 11.75 -10.07 8.54
N ASN A 154 12.94 -10.00 7.92
CA ASN A 154 13.57 -8.71 7.63
C ASN A 154 12.87 -8.00 6.46
N VAL A 155 12.50 -8.70 5.41
CA VAL A 155 11.72 -8.14 4.30
C VAL A 155 10.38 -7.60 4.80
N LEU A 156 9.68 -8.32 5.68
CA LEU A 156 8.45 -7.84 6.31
C LEU A 156 8.68 -6.55 7.11
N ARG A 157 9.75 -6.49 7.91
CA ARG A 157 10.14 -5.28 8.65
C ARG A 157 10.34 -4.09 7.69
N GLN A 158 11.09 -4.29 6.61
CA GLN A 158 11.32 -3.26 5.58
C GLN A 158 10.03 -2.82 4.90
N CYS A 159 9.14 -3.77 4.56
CA CYS A 159 7.83 -3.46 3.99
C CYS A 159 6.99 -2.59 4.93
N LEU A 160 6.90 -2.96 6.21
CA LEU A 160 6.16 -2.20 7.21
C LEU A 160 6.72 -0.77 7.39
N GLN A 161 8.05 -0.64 7.42
CA GLN A 161 8.71 0.65 7.48
C GLN A 161 8.37 1.52 6.25
N LEU A 162 8.43 0.96 5.05
CA LEU A 162 8.08 1.68 3.82
C LEU A 162 6.59 2.06 3.80
N ILE A 163 5.66 1.16 4.17
CA ILE A 163 4.23 1.46 4.27
C ILE A 163 3.98 2.65 5.20
N ALA A 164 4.67 2.70 6.34
CA ALA A 164 4.54 3.80 7.30
C ALA A 164 5.16 5.12 6.81
N LEU A 165 6.26 5.07 6.03
CA LEU A 165 7.02 6.25 5.60
C LEU A 165 6.58 6.84 4.27
N PHE A 166 5.99 6.06 3.35
CA PHE A 166 5.56 6.57 2.04
C PHE A 166 4.61 7.77 2.11
N PRO A 167 3.62 7.82 3.02
CA PRO A 167 2.80 9.01 3.22
C PRO A 167 3.64 10.25 3.57
N LEU A 168 4.63 10.12 4.44
CA LEU A 168 5.51 11.23 4.81
C LEU A 168 6.41 11.67 3.65
N PHE A 169 6.98 10.72 2.90
CA PHE A 169 7.77 11.04 1.71
C PHE A 169 6.94 11.81 0.68
N SER A 170 5.68 11.39 0.48
CA SER A 170 4.76 12.03 -0.46
C SER A 170 4.42 13.45 -0.01
N VAL A 171 4.02 13.62 1.24
CA VAL A 171 3.63 14.93 1.77
C VAL A 171 4.82 15.88 1.84
N TYR A 172 5.94 15.47 2.40
CA TYR A 172 7.11 16.34 2.53
C TYR A 172 7.75 16.64 1.17
N GLY A 173 7.73 15.68 0.25
CA GLY A 173 8.13 15.91 -1.14
C GLY A 173 7.26 16.96 -1.82
N TYR A 174 5.93 16.88 -1.62
CA TYR A 174 4.99 17.86 -2.15
C TYR A 174 5.19 19.25 -1.52
N GLN A 175 5.43 19.32 -0.22
CA GLN A 175 5.74 20.61 0.45
C GLN A 175 7.03 21.24 -0.10
N ALA A 176 8.07 20.44 -0.30
CA ALA A 176 9.29 20.90 -0.93
C ALA A 176 9.05 21.38 -2.37
N TYR A 177 8.31 20.61 -3.17
CA TYR A 177 7.92 21.01 -4.53
C TYR A 177 7.16 22.33 -4.53
N SER A 178 6.10 22.44 -3.73
CA SER A 178 5.26 23.64 -3.65
C SER A 178 6.04 24.87 -3.21
N HIS A 179 6.98 24.71 -2.28
CA HIS A 179 7.82 25.81 -1.82
C HIS A 179 8.79 26.29 -2.90
N TYR A 180 9.57 25.37 -3.49
CA TYR A 180 10.65 25.74 -4.41
C TYR A 180 10.18 26.04 -5.84
N HIS A 181 9.08 25.45 -6.29
CA HIS A 181 8.62 25.60 -7.67
C HIS A 181 7.37 26.47 -7.79
N ASP A 182 6.47 26.45 -6.80
CA ASP A 182 5.24 27.24 -6.81
C ASP A 182 5.36 28.52 -5.96
N GLY A 183 6.46 28.71 -5.24
CA GLY A 183 6.68 29.88 -4.37
C GLY A 183 5.78 29.94 -3.13
N LYS A 184 5.18 28.80 -2.71
CA LYS A 184 4.33 28.75 -1.52
C LYS A 184 5.12 28.72 -0.23
N SER A 185 4.50 29.09 0.89
CA SER A 185 5.10 28.97 2.21
C SER A 185 5.41 27.52 2.53
N LEU A 186 6.58 27.29 3.14
CA LEU A 186 6.97 25.97 3.61
C LEU A 186 6.47 25.74 5.03
N PHE A 187 5.86 24.59 5.24
CA PHE A 187 5.56 24.06 6.57
C PHE A 187 5.79 22.55 6.58
N ILE A 188 6.27 22.04 7.71
CA ILE A 188 6.54 20.62 7.91
C ILE A 188 5.99 20.26 9.29
N HIS A 189 4.89 19.52 9.31
CA HIS A 189 4.29 19.00 10.53
C HIS A 189 4.81 17.59 10.80
N ALA A 190 5.15 17.31 12.05
CA ALA A 190 5.47 15.95 12.47
C ALA A 190 4.21 15.09 12.50
N PRO A 191 4.28 13.80 12.16
CA PRO A 191 3.13 12.90 12.27
C PRO A 191 2.75 12.71 13.74
N VAL A 192 1.48 12.44 13.97
CA VAL A 192 0.90 12.17 15.29
C VAL A 192 0.67 10.66 15.43
N PRO A 193 1.23 10.00 16.46
CA PRO A 193 1.14 8.56 16.62
C PRO A 193 -0.30 8.01 16.72
N GLU A 194 -1.18 8.76 17.38
CA GLU A 194 -2.57 8.39 17.66
C GLU A 194 -3.49 8.47 16.43
N LEU A 195 -3.05 9.17 15.38
CA LEU A 195 -3.84 9.33 14.16
C LEU A 195 -3.60 8.17 13.19
N SER A 196 -4.66 7.75 12.51
CA SER A 196 -4.59 6.81 11.37
C SER A 196 -3.71 7.34 10.25
N THR A 197 -3.37 6.49 9.29
CA THR A 197 -2.57 6.89 8.12
C THR A 197 -3.27 7.98 7.32
N ALA A 198 -4.59 7.88 7.09
CA ALA A 198 -5.36 8.87 6.36
C ALA A 198 -5.39 10.23 7.07
N GLU A 199 -5.63 10.23 8.37
CA GLU A 199 -5.62 11.44 9.20
C GLU A 199 -4.24 12.09 9.22
N ASN A 200 -3.17 11.31 9.37
CA ASN A 200 -1.80 11.81 9.32
C ASN A 200 -1.45 12.45 7.98
N ILE A 201 -1.93 11.90 6.85
CA ILE A 201 -1.73 12.52 5.53
C ILE A 201 -2.33 13.93 5.52
N LEU A 202 -3.59 14.08 5.94
CA LEU A 202 -4.26 15.38 5.94
C LEU A 202 -3.66 16.34 6.97
N TYR A 203 -3.36 15.84 8.17
CA TYR A 203 -2.74 16.60 9.24
C TYR A 203 -1.38 17.18 8.82
N THR A 204 -0.54 16.38 8.20
CA THR A 204 0.80 16.81 7.77
C THR A 204 0.78 17.61 6.47
N LEU A 205 -0.23 17.44 5.61
CA LEU A 205 -0.37 18.15 4.34
C LEU A 205 -0.85 19.59 4.51
N ARG A 206 -1.71 19.87 5.48
CA ARG A 206 -2.37 21.18 5.62
C ARG A 206 -1.61 22.09 6.58
N ALA A 207 -1.52 23.38 6.23
CA ALA A 207 -0.79 24.38 7.00
C ALA A 207 -1.32 24.53 8.43
N ASP A 208 -2.63 24.42 8.62
CA ASP A 208 -3.34 24.53 9.90
C ASP A 208 -3.58 23.17 10.58
N SER A 209 -3.12 22.09 9.96
CA SER A 209 -3.32 20.70 10.40
C SER A 209 -4.80 20.31 10.60
N SER A 210 -5.75 21.09 10.05
CA SER A 210 -7.18 20.85 10.20
C SER A 210 -7.73 19.92 9.13
N TYR A 211 -8.64 19.05 9.50
CA TYR A 211 -9.38 18.17 8.59
C TYR A 211 -10.70 17.74 9.24
N THR A 212 -11.66 17.34 8.43
CA THR A 212 -12.92 16.74 8.88
C THR A 212 -12.85 15.22 8.79
N GLU A 213 -13.66 14.54 9.58
CA GLU A 213 -13.81 13.08 9.51
C GLU A 213 -14.18 12.60 8.10
N LEU A 214 -15.03 13.35 7.40
CA LEU A 214 -15.40 13.04 6.02
C LEU A 214 -14.21 13.09 5.07
N GLU A 215 -13.36 14.10 5.18
CA GLU A 215 -12.16 14.23 4.36
C GLU A 215 -11.17 13.09 4.62
N ALA A 216 -10.99 12.69 5.87
CA ALA A 216 -10.15 11.56 6.21
C ALA A 216 -10.68 10.24 5.63
N ARG A 217 -11.99 10.03 5.64
CA ARG A 217 -12.64 8.88 4.97
C ARG A 217 -12.48 8.92 3.45
N ILE A 218 -12.62 10.08 2.81
CA ILE A 218 -12.42 10.24 1.37
C ILE A 218 -10.95 9.99 1.00
N CYS A 219 -10.01 10.48 1.78
CA CYS A 219 -8.57 10.21 1.60
C CYS A 219 -8.30 8.69 1.52
N LEU A 220 -9.01 7.92 2.32
CA LEU A 220 -8.91 6.46 2.36
C LEU A 220 -9.49 5.79 1.10
N LEU A 221 -10.55 6.33 0.52
CA LEU A 221 -11.17 5.80 -0.70
C LEU A 221 -10.22 5.88 -1.90
N TYR A 222 -9.36 6.89 -1.97
CA TYR A 222 -8.35 7.00 -3.03
C TYR A 222 -7.14 6.08 -2.84
N THR A 223 -6.92 5.60 -1.63
CA THR A 223 -5.81 4.69 -1.31
C THR A 223 -6.23 3.22 -1.27
N SER A 224 -7.54 2.95 -1.32
CA SER A 224 -8.07 1.58 -1.42
C SER A 224 -8.39 1.25 -2.87
N PRO A 225 -7.91 0.12 -3.42
CA PRO A 225 -8.25 -0.29 -4.78
C PRO A 225 -9.77 -0.45 -4.91
N SER A 226 -10.32 0.15 -5.95
CA SER A 226 -11.74 0.07 -6.24
C SER A 226 -12.02 -1.03 -7.27
N PRO A 227 -13.24 -1.57 -7.34
CA PRO A 227 -13.64 -2.51 -8.39
C PRO A 227 -13.44 -1.96 -9.82
N ARG A 228 -13.34 -0.63 -9.99
CA ARG A 228 -13.04 0.01 -11.29
C ARG A 228 -11.62 -0.29 -11.76
N ASP A 229 -10.66 -0.47 -10.86
CA ASP A 229 -9.27 -0.77 -11.21
C ASP A 229 -9.15 -2.14 -11.90
N ALA A 230 -10.12 -3.04 -11.67
CA ALA A 230 -10.23 -4.32 -12.38
C ALA A 230 -10.61 -4.16 -13.87
N HIS A 231 -11.22 -3.05 -14.26
CA HIS A 231 -11.59 -2.77 -15.66
C HIS A 231 -10.49 -2.07 -16.46
N GLU A 232 -9.62 -1.31 -15.81
CA GLU A 232 -8.56 -0.53 -16.47
C GLU A 232 -7.28 -1.33 -16.72
N SER A 233 -7.14 -2.51 -16.15
CA SER A 233 -5.97 -3.39 -16.32
C SER A 233 -6.05 -4.30 -17.57
N ARG A 234 -6.66 -3.84 -18.67
CA ARG A 234 -6.73 -4.54 -19.96
C ARG A 234 -5.68 -4.05 -20.95
#